data_d438119e2d5b06337f2510027d943739
#
_entry.id   d438119e2d5b06337f2510027d943739
#
_cell.length_a   1.000
_cell.length_b   1.000
_cell.length_c   1.000
_cell.angle_alpha   90.00
_cell.angle_beta   90.00
_cell.angle_gamma   90.00
#
_symmetry.space_group_name_H-M   'P 1'
#
loop_
_entity.id
_entity.type
_entity.pdbx_description
1 polymer ?
#
loop_
_entity_poly.entity_id
_entity_poly.type
_entity_poly.pdbx_seq_one_letter_code
_entity_poly.pdbx_strand_id
1 'polypeptide(L)'
;MAVHVIPAQDNPVKEILVLYYSQHGAVRQMAQFVARGVESVPGVQARLRTVPKVSTVIESVAPEIPEAGAPYAQHVDLQECIAIAMGSPARFGNMAAAMKYFWDSTSSLWMQHTLVGKPAALFTSSGTMHGGQESTLLSMML
;
A
#
# COMPACT_ATOMS: atom_id res chain seq x y z
N MET A 1 -34.16 -27.52 28.98
CA MET A 1 -34.11 -26.95 27.61
C MET A 1 -32.74 -26.23 27.51
N ALA A 2 -31.72 -26.89 26.96
CA ALA A 2 -30.39 -26.32 26.85
C ALA A 2 -30.31 -25.41 25.62
N VAL A 3 -30.03 -24.13 25.84
CA VAL A 3 -29.79 -23.16 24.76
C VAL A 3 -28.44 -23.49 24.18
N HIS A 4 -28.42 -24.00 22.96
CA HIS A 4 -27.20 -24.25 22.20
C HIS A 4 -26.64 -22.89 21.72
N VAL A 5 -25.65 -22.37 22.44
CA VAL A 5 -24.90 -21.17 22.01
C VAL A 5 -24.02 -21.61 20.84
N ILE A 6 -24.41 -21.21 19.62
CA ILE A 6 -23.58 -21.34 18.44
C ILE A 6 -22.37 -20.44 18.64
N PRO A 7 -21.10 -20.96 18.65
CA PRO A 7 -19.94 -20.10 18.73
C PRO A 7 -19.93 -19.16 17.52
N ALA A 8 -19.67 -17.87 17.77
CA ALA A 8 -19.47 -16.90 16.74
C ALA A 8 -18.37 -17.42 15.78
N GLN A 9 -18.71 -17.60 14.51
CA GLN A 9 -17.72 -17.96 13.49
C GLN A 9 -16.72 -16.81 13.45
N ASP A 10 -15.45 -17.13 13.76
CA ASP A 10 -14.31 -16.26 13.51
C ASP A 10 -14.21 -16.02 12.01
N ASN A 11 -14.92 -15.01 11.55
CA ASN A 11 -14.83 -14.57 10.16
C ASN A 11 -13.45 -13.91 10.02
N PRO A 12 -12.56 -14.40 9.15
CA PRO A 12 -11.23 -13.84 9.03
C PRO A 12 -11.33 -12.34 8.73
N VAL A 13 -10.61 -11.53 9.49
CA VAL A 13 -10.62 -10.08 9.33
C VAL A 13 -10.19 -9.73 7.91
N LYS A 14 -11.03 -9.00 7.19
CA LYS A 14 -10.76 -8.54 5.83
C LYS A 14 -9.81 -7.37 5.89
N GLU A 15 -8.63 -7.51 5.31
CA GLU A 15 -7.62 -6.46 5.33
C GLU A 15 -7.50 -5.75 3.97
N ILE A 16 -7.47 -4.43 4.02
CA ILE A 16 -7.13 -3.57 2.88
C ILE A 16 -5.71 -3.08 3.07
N LEU A 17 -4.86 -3.39 2.11
CA LEU A 17 -3.48 -2.93 2.11
C LEU A 17 -3.44 -1.44 1.73
N VAL A 18 -2.89 -0.60 2.61
CA VAL A 18 -2.57 0.80 2.34
C VAL A 18 -1.06 0.90 2.13
N LEU A 19 -0.64 0.82 0.87
CA LEU A 19 0.75 0.83 0.45
C LEU A 19 1.17 2.24 0.03
N TYR A 20 2.26 2.78 0.58
CA TYR A 20 2.73 4.10 0.22
C TYR A 20 4.25 4.23 0.20
N TYR A 21 4.74 5.23 -0.54
CA TYR A 21 6.05 5.82 -0.37
C TYR A 21 5.92 7.31 -0.06
N SER A 22 6.73 7.81 0.84
CA SER A 22 6.72 9.23 1.21
C SER A 22 8.13 9.73 1.53
N GLN A 23 8.57 10.77 0.85
CA GLN A 23 9.88 11.38 1.09
C GLN A 23 9.81 12.50 2.15
N HIS A 24 8.79 13.36 2.08
CA HIS A 24 8.64 14.54 2.93
C HIS A 24 7.43 14.47 3.87
N GLY A 25 6.77 13.33 3.96
CA GLY A 25 5.67 13.08 4.90
C GLY A 25 4.26 13.29 4.34
N ALA A 26 4.06 14.05 3.25
CA ALA A 26 2.72 14.35 2.74
C ALA A 26 1.93 13.08 2.38
N VAL A 27 2.50 12.19 1.57
CA VAL A 27 1.83 10.93 1.18
C VAL A 27 1.63 10.01 2.38
N ARG A 28 2.55 10.00 3.36
CA ARG A 28 2.37 9.28 4.63
C ARG A 28 1.13 9.78 5.39
N GLN A 29 0.95 11.10 5.45
CA GLN A 29 -0.20 11.71 6.09
C GLN A 29 -1.51 11.33 5.39
N MET A 30 -1.52 11.36 4.06
CA MET A 30 -2.65 10.88 3.26
C MET A 30 -2.94 9.41 3.51
N ALA A 31 -1.91 8.55 3.53
CA ALA A 31 -2.07 7.12 3.81
C ALA A 31 -2.70 6.86 5.20
N GLN A 32 -2.36 7.66 6.20
CA GLN A 32 -2.99 7.58 7.52
C GLN A 32 -4.47 8.00 7.48
N PHE A 33 -4.85 8.99 6.68
CA PHE A 33 -6.26 9.34 6.48
C PHE A 33 -7.02 8.24 5.72
N VAL A 34 -6.41 7.67 4.69
CA VAL A 34 -6.98 6.53 3.96
C VAL A 34 -7.19 5.34 4.91
N ALA A 35 -6.20 5.01 5.73
CA ALA A 35 -6.32 3.93 6.72
C ALA A 35 -7.48 4.16 7.69
N ARG A 36 -7.64 5.39 8.21
CA ARG A 36 -8.81 5.74 9.04
C ARG A 36 -10.13 5.59 8.31
N GLY A 37 -10.17 5.95 7.02
CA GLY A 37 -11.36 5.76 6.18
C GLY A 37 -11.71 4.28 6.01
N VAL A 38 -10.71 3.42 5.79
CA VAL A 38 -10.89 1.96 5.73
C VAL A 38 -11.44 1.42 7.05
N GLU A 39 -10.87 1.82 8.17
CA GLU A 39 -11.27 1.37 9.51
C GLU A 39 -12.66 1.87 9.94
N SER A 40 -13.21 2.87 9.26
CA SER A 40 -14.59 3.31 9.48
C SER A 40 -15.63 2.33 8.95
N VAL A 41 -15.22 1.35 8.14
CA VAL A 41 -16.11 0.31 7.57
C VAL A 41 -16.11 -0.91 8.50
N PRO A 42 -17.25 -1.35 9.04
CA PRO A 42 -17.33 -2.52 9.91
C PRO A 42 -16.79 -3.80 9.24
N GLY A 43 -15.99 -4.56 9.96
CA GLY A 43 -15.45 -5.85 9.51
C GLY A 43 -14.25 -5.74 8.56
N VAL A 44 -13.66 -4.54 8.40
CA VAL A 44 -12.47 -4.30 7.59
C VAL A 44 -11.40 -3.63 8.44
N GLN A 45 -10.13 -3.97 8.21
CA GLN A 45 -8.97 -3.33 8.84
C GLN A 45 -8.01 -2.79 7.78
N ALA A 46 -7.28 -1.73 8.14
CA ALA A 46 -6.22 -1.19 7.30
C ALA A 46 -4.88 -1.84 7.66
N ARG A 47 -4.22 -2.43 6.67
CA ARG A 47 -2.82 -2.88 6.78
C ARG A 47 -1.92 -1.82 6.15
N LEU A 48 -1.34 -0.95 6.96
CA LEU A 48 -0.48 0.15 6.50
C LEU A 48 0.95 -0.36 6.29
N ARG A 49 1.51 -0.13 5.08
CA ARG A 49 2.87 -0.53 4.70
C ARG A 49 3.55 0.57 3.89
N THR A 50 4.87 0.64 4.01
CA THR A 50 5.71 1.52 3.19
C THR A 50 6.74 0.72 2.40
N VAL A 51 7.41 1.36 1.45
CA VAL A 51 8.53 0.77 0.72
C VAL A 51 9.83 1.49 1.08
N PRO A 52 10.98 0.78 1.10
CA PRO A 52 12.28 1.39 1.40
C PRO A 52 12.69 2.38 0.31
N LYS A 53 13.53 3.35 0.69
CA LYS A 53 14.17 4.25 -0.27
C LYS A 53 15.11 3.45 -1.18
N VAL A 54 15.15 3.82 -2.46
CA VAL A 54 16.19 3.33 -3.35
C VAL A 54 17.50 4.01 -2.98
N SER A 55 18.55 3.22 -2.72
CA SER A 55 19.89 3.72 -2.40
C SER A 55 20.67 3.96 -3.68
N THR A 56 21.52 4.99 -3.66
CA THR A 56 22.55 5.24 -4.70
C THR A 56 23.82 4.42 -4.46
N VAL A 57 23.94 3.77 -3.31
CA VAL A 57 25.07 2.92 -2.95
C VAL A 57 24.65 1.45 -3.13
N ILE A 58 25.32 0.71 -3.99
CA ILE A 58 24.96 -0.65 -4.40
C ILE A 58 24.94 -1.63 -3.20
N GLU A 59 25.78 -1.39 -2.19
CA GLU A 59 25.90 -2.24 -0.99
C GLU A 59 25.04 -1.75 0.20
N SER A 60 24.24 -0.70 0.01
CA SER A 60 23.42 -0.15 1.09
C SER A 60 22.16 -0.98 1.26
N VAL A 61 22.06 -1.66 2.38
CA VAL A 61 20.84 -2.37 2.80
C VAL A 61 20.04 -1.46 3.69
N ALA A 62 18.78 -1.23 3.36
CA ALA A 62 17.86 -0.54 4.26
C ALA A 62 17.69 -1.37 5.55
N PRO A 63 17.56 -0.72 6.74
CA PRO A 63 17.27 -1.46 7.96
C PRO A 63 15.95 -2.25 7.80
N GLU A 64 15.87 -3.42 8.42
CA GLU A 64 14.69 -4.29 8.34
C GLU A 64 13.40 -3.61 8.83
N ILE A 65 13.54 -2.65 9.74
CA ILE A 65 12.43 -1.86 10.29
C ILE A 65 12.72 -0.39 9.97
N PRO A 66 11.77 0.36 9.38
CA PRO A 66 11.95 1.78 9.13
C PRO A 66 12.08 2.54 10.46
N GLU A 67 12.95 3.54 10.53
CA GLU A 67 13.14 4.39 11.72
C GLU A 67 11.85 5.14 12.11
N ALA A 68 10.99 5.40 11.14
CA ALA A 68 9.69 6.04 11.36
C ALA A 68 8.68 5.64 10.29
N GLY A 69 7.44 5.42 10.71
CA GLY A 69 6.32 5.08 9.83
C GLY A 69 5.89 3.62 9.95
N ALA A 70 5.22 3.14 8.91
CA ALA A 70 4.73 1.77 8.85
C ALA A 70 5.87 0.78 8.52
N PRO A 71 5.74 -0.49 8.89
CA PRO A 71 6.65 -1.54 8.44
C PRO A 71 6.77 -1.60 6.92
N TYR A 72 7.89 -2.12 6.43
CA TYR A 72 8.07 -2.32 5.00
C TYR A 72 7.10 -3.35 4.45
N ALA A 73 6.61 -3.10 3.23
CA ALA A 73 5.76 -4.01 2.51
C ALA A 73 6.51 -5.29 2.12
N GLN A 74 5.82 -6.41 2.26
CA GLN A 74 6.29 -7.71 1.81
C GLN A 74 5.30 -8.31 0.81
N HIS A 75 5.73 -9.30 0.04
CA HIS A 75 4.87 -9.97 -0.94
C HIS A 75 3.63 -10.60 -0.29
N VAL A 76 3.74 -11.08 0.94
CA VAL A 76 2.62 -11.65 1.69
C VAL A 76 1.50 -10.63 1.93
N ASP A 77 1.83 -9.35 2.09
CA ASP A 77 0.81 -8.30 2.25
C ASP A 77 -0.08 -8.18 1.01
N LEU A 78 0.50 -8.36 -0.20
CA LEU A 78 -0.24 -8.39 -1.46
C LEU A 78 -1.07 -9.67 -1.63
N GLN A 79 -0.59 -10.79 -1.12
CA GLN A 79 -1.31 -12.07 -1.20
C GLN A 79 -2.56 -12.07 -0.31
N GLU A 80 -2.43 -11.60 0.92
CA GLU A 80 -3.47 -11.68 1.94
C GLU A 80 -4.52 -10.57 1.86
N CYS A 81 -4.19 -9.38 1.32
CA CYS A 81 -5.14 -8.28 1.22
C CYS A 81 -6.30 -8.60 0.27
N ILE A 82 -7.48 -8.05 0.56
CA ILE A 82 -8.65 -8.15 -0.33
C ILE A 82 -8.77 -6.98 -1.30
N ALA A 83 -8.10 -5.87 -1.04
CA ALA A 83 -8.06 -4.67 -1.86
C ALA A 83 -6.78 -3.87 -1.54
N ILE A 84 -6.41 -2.93 -2.41
CA ILE A 84 -5.21 -2.11 -2.27
C ILE A 84 -5.56 -0.63 -2.37
N ALA A 85 -5.06 0.19 -1.44
CA ALA A 85 -4.97 1.63 -1.61
C ALA A 85 -3.48 2.00 -1.73
N MET A 86 -3.05 2.52 -2.89
CA MET A 86 -1.65 2.77 -3.18
C MET A 86 -1.36 4.26 -3.35
N GLY A 87 -0.31 4.75 -2.70
CA GLY A 87 0.08 6.16 -2.74
C GLY A 87 1.56 6.40 -3.02
N SER A 88 1.85 7.33 -3.91
CA SER A 88 3.19 7.79 -4.24
C SER A 88 3.23 9.29 -4.45
N PRO A 89 4.31 10.00 -4.08
CA PRO A 89 4.49 11.38 -4.52
C PRO A 89 4.71 11.42 -6.03
N ALA A 90 4.25 12.50 -6.67
CA ALA A 90 4.55 12.75 -8.07
C ALA A 90 6.05 13.02 -8.25
N ARG A 91 6.66 12.36 -9.22
CA ARG A 91 8.07 12.53 -9.63
C ARG A 91 8.12 12.61 -11.16
N PHE A 92 8.21 13.85 -11.69
CA PHE A 92 8.21 14.09 -13.13
C PHE A 92 7.02 13.42 -13.86
N GLY A 93 5.83 13.48 -13.25
CA GLY A 93 4.63 12.87 -13.79
C GLY A 93 4.55 11.34 -13.67
N ASN A 94 5.37 10.74 -12.80
CA ASN A 94 5.41 9.30 -12.56
C ASN A 94 5.42 8.98 -11.06
N MET A 95 5.21 7.72 -10.70
CA MET A 95 5.42 7.25 -9.33
C MET A 95 6.89 7.35 -8.95
N ALA A 96 7.19 7.44 -7.66
CA ALA A 96 8.55 7.45 -7.15
C ALA A 96 9.28 6.12 -7.46
N ALA A 97 10.58 6.21 -7.75
CA ALA A 97 11.42 5.05 -8.06
C ALA A 97 11.34 3.93 -7.01
N ALA A 98 11.24 4.29 -5.73
CA ALA A 98 11.08 3.31 -4.64
C ALA A 98 9.79 2.48 -4.77
N MET A 99 8.68 3.11 -5.17
CA MET A 99 7.41 2.41 -5.43
C MET A 99 7.53 1.50 -6.65
N LYS A 100 8.12 2.01 -7.74
CA LYS A 100 8.35 1.22 -8.95
C LYS A 100 9.26 0.02 -8.70
N TYR A 101 10.34 0.21 -7.93
CA TYR A 101 11.25 -0.86 -7.55
C TYR A 101 10.54 -1.99 -6.78
N PHE A 102 9.65 -1.63 -5.85
CA PHE A 102 8.83 -2.62 -5.16
C PHE A 102 7.97 -3.41 -6.15
N TRP A 103 7.26 -2.74 -7.05
CA TRP A 103 6.43 -3.41 -8.06
C TRP A 103 7.25 -4.27 -9.02
N ASP A 104 8.44 -3.86 -9.40
CA ASP A 104 9.32 -4.67 -10.25
C ASP A 104 9.72 -6.00 -9.59
N SER A 105 9.71 -6.08 -8.25
CA SER A 105 9.98 -7.31 -7.51
C SER A 105 8.81 -8.29 -7.49
N THR A 106 7.60 -7.89 -7.91
CA THR A 106 6.36 -8.69 -7.77
C THR A 106 6.05 -9.61 -8.96
N SER A 107 6.97 -9.80 -9.89
CA SER A 107 6.75 -10.60 -11.11
C SER A 107 6.23 -12.02 -10.84
N SER A 108 6.68 -12.66 -9.76
CA SER A 108 6.18 -13.98 -9.35
C SER A 108 4.70 -13.95 -8.94
N LEU A 109 4.25 -12.90 -8.27
CA LEU A 109 2.85 -12.71 -7.87
C LEU A 109 1.97 -12.44 -9.10
N TRP A 110 2.49 -11.69 -10.07
CA TRP A 110 1.82 -11.46 -11.33
C TRP A 110 1.57 -12.79 -12.09
N MET A 111 2.56 -13.65 -12.17
CA MET A 111 2.44 -14.99 -12.78
C MET A 111 1.40 -15.87 -12.07
N GLN A 112 1.20 -15.68 -10.79
CA GLN A 112 0.21 -16.39 -9.98
C GLN A 112 -1.18 -15.74 -10.00
N HIS A 113 -1.37 -14.64 -10.74
CA HIS A 113 -2.62 -13.87 -10.77
C HIS A 113 -3.10 -13.39 -9.39
N THR A 114 -2.18 -13.16 -8.45
CA THR A 114 -2.47 -12.86 -7.03
C THR A 114 -3.39 -11.65 -6.84
N LEU A 115 -3.28 -10.64 -7.70
CA LEU A 115 -4.04 -9.39 -7.59
C LEU A 115 -5.30 -9.35 -8.48
N VAL A 116 -5.53 -10.37 -9.29
CA VAL A 116 -6.70 -10.41 -10.19
C VAL A 116 -8.00 -10.36 -9.38
N GLY A 117 -8.87 -9.42 -9.72
CA GLY A 117 -10.16 -9.23 -9.06
C GLY A 117 -10.11 -8.44 -7.74
N LYS A 118 -8.91 -8.01 -7.27
CA LYS A 118 -8.80 -7.15 -6.08
C LYS A 118 -9.00 -5.68 -6.48
N PRO A 119 -9.95 -4.95 -5.87
CA PRO A 119 -10.12 -3.52 -6.12
C PRO A 119 -8.88 -2.72 -5.75
N ALA A 120 -8.59 -1.66 -6.51
CA ALA A 120 -7.49 -0.76 -6.23
C ALA A 120 -7.95 0.70 -6.20
N ALA A 121 -7.44 1.48 -5.26
CA ALA A 121 -7.58 2.93 -5.17
C ALA A 121 -6.19 3.58 -5.16
N LEU A 122 -6.06 4.75 -5.79
CA LEU A 122 -4.78 5.44 -5.92
C LEU A 122 -4.86 6.83 -5.33
N PHE A 123 -3.74 7.30 -4.75
CA PHE A 123 -3.60 8.66 -4.26
C PHE A 123 -2.19 9.19 -4.47
N THR A 124 -2.08 10.48 -4.71
CA THR A 124 -0.79 11.15 -4.95
C THR A 124 -0.76 12.55 -4.36
N SER A 125 0.42 13.10 -4.21
CA SER A 125 0.63 14.51 -3.92
C SER A 125 1.78 15.07 -4.75
N SER A 126 1.70 16.36 -5.11
CA SER A 126 2.79 17.10 -5.74
C SER A 126 3.01 18.42 -5.02
N GLY A 127 4.18 19.02 -5.22
CA GLY A 127 4.53 20.33 -4.64
C GLY A 127 3.94 21.52 -5.42
N THR A 128 3.32 21.30 -6.57
CA THR A 128 2.76 22.35 -7.44
C THR A 128 1.38 21.97 -7.94
N MET A 129 0.57 22.98 -8.27
CA MET A 129 -0.68 22.77 -9.00
C MET A 129 -0.36 22.22 -10.40
N HIS A 130 -1.14 21.24 -10.85
CA HIS A 130 -0.90 20.55 -12.12
C HIS A 130 0.53 20.02 -12.29
N GLY A 131 1.12 19.55 -11.17
CA GLY A 131 2.50 19.05 -11.10
C GLY A 131 2.66 17.58 -11.51
N GLY A 132 1.81 17.09 -12.43
CA GLY A 132 1.85 15.71 -12.94
C GLY A 132 1.09 14.71 -12.07
N GLN A 133 0.09 15.14 -11.30
CA GLN A 133 -0.74 14.25 -10.47
C GLN A 133 -1.46 13.23 -11.36
N GLU A 134 -2.07 13.67 -12.45
CA GLU A 134 -2.87 12.84 -13.35
C GLU A 134 -2.02 11.73 -13.97
N SER A 135 -0.87 12.08 -14.53
CA SER A 135 0.05 11.11 -15.13
C SER A 135 0.68 10.19 -14.10
N THR A 136 0.92 10.68 -12.87
CA THR A 136 1.38 9.84 -11.75
C THR A 136 0.33 8.78 -11.38
N LEU A 137 -0.94 9.17 -11.26
CA LEU A 137 -2.02 8.22 -11.01
C LEU A 137 -2.12 7.20 -12.15
N LEU A 138 -2.08 7.63 -13.40
CA LEU A 138 -2.08 6.73 -14.56
C LEU A 138 -0.90 5.77 -14.53
N SER A 139 0.30 6.22 -14.15
CA SER A 139 1.48 5.34 -14.06
C SER A 139 1.36 4.24 -12.99
N MET A 140 0.48 4.44 -12.01
CA MET A 140 0.21 3.44 -10.97
C MET A 140 -0.94 2.49 -11.33
N MET A 141 -1.68 2.76 -12.40
CA MET A 141 -2.80 1.92 -12.88
C MET A 141 -2.33 0.80 -13.82
N LEU A 142 -1.12 0.87 -14.31
CA LEU A 142 -0.53 -0.10 -15.24
C LEU A 142 0.21 -1.20 -14.47
#